data_fd31afb3867bc7cc16e112f34e465931
#
_entry.id   fd31afb3867bc7cc16e112f34e465931
#
_cell.length_a   1.000
_cell.length_b   1.000
_cell.length_c   1.000
_cell.angle_alpha   90.00
_cell.angle_beta   90.00
_cell.angle_gamma   90.00
#
_symmetry.space_group_name_H-M   'P 1'
#
loop_
_entity.id
_entity.type
_entity.pdbx_description
1 polymer ?
#
loop_
_entity_poly.entity_id
_entity_poly.type
_entity_poly.pdbx_seq_one_letter_code
_entity_poly.pdbx_strand_id
1 'polypeptide(L)'
;MEPLKHECGVAMVRLLKPLSYYQEKYGTWMYGMNKLYLMMEKQHNRGQEGAGMACVNLEAAPGSEYMFRERAEGSNAITEIFGTVQKKYKDYSSAQLNDVDFAQRNLPFAGEWYMGHLRYSTTGKS
;
A
#
# COMPACT_ATOMS: atom_id res chain seq x y z
N MET A 1 -23.09 13.43 20.65
CA MET A 1 -22.95 13.42 19.94
C MET A 1 -22.35 12.92 19.15
N GLU A 2 -22.17 12.60 18.49
CA GLU A 2 -21.73 12.12 17.77
C GLU A 2 -21.10 12.24 16.93
N PRO A 3 -20.99 12.03 16.96
CA PRO A 3 -20.31 12.31 16.12
C PRO A 3 -19.41 12.04 15.18
N LEU A 4 -18.67 11.81 15.01
CA LEU A 4 -17.64 11.68 14.14
C LEU A 4 -17.61 10.43 13.41
N LYS A 5 -18.74 9.87 13.11
CA LYS A 5 -18.79 8.63 12.46
C LYS A 5 -18.52 8.75 11.00
N HIS A 6 -18.26 9.92 10.51
CA HIS A 6 -18.04 10.07 9.09
C HIS A 6 -16.59 10.25 8.74
N GLU A 7 -15.73 10.08 9.70
CA GLU A 7 -14.35 10.38 9.47
C GLU A 7 -13.70 9.36 8.57
N CYS A 8 -12.85 9.83 7.68
CA CYS A 8 -12.03 8.97 6.86
C CYS A 8 -10.63 8.95 7.43
N GLY A 9 -9.94 7.85 7.24
CA GLY A 9 -8.58 7.74 7.70
C GLY A 9 -7.60 7.92 6.57
N VAL A 10 -6.43 8.46 6.90
CA VAL A 10 -5.35 8.64 5.95
C VAL A 10 -4.06 8.18 6.60
N ALA A 11 -3.25 7.48 5.84
CA ALA A 11 -1.94 7.05 6.31
C ALA A 11 -0.92 7.29 5.22
N MET A 12 0.32 7.55 5.61
CA MET A 12 1.37 7.79 4.64
C MET A 12 2.68 7.29 5.20
N VAL A 13 3.45 6.64 4.34
CA VAL A 13 4.80 6.19 4.69
C VAL A 13 5.74 6.69 3.62
N ARG A 14 6.72 7.49 3.99
CA ARG A 14 7.76 7.92 3.08
C ARG A 14 9.07 7.31 3.55
N LEU A 15 9.64 6.45 2.71
CA LEU A 15 10.93 5.86 3.02
C LEU A 15 12.01 6.86 2.61
N LEU A 16 12.91 7.15 3.53
CA LEU A 16 13.95 8.14 3.29
C LEU A 16 15.24 7.54 2.77
N LYS A 17 15.32 6.22 2.74
CA LYS A 17 16.47 5.50 2.22
C LYS A 17 16.07 4.71 0.99
N PRO A 18 17.04 4.29 0.17
CA PRO A 18 16.68 3.45 -0.97
C PRO A 18 16.15 2.09 -0.50
N LEU A 19 15.41 1.43 -1.38
CA LEU A 19 14.81 0.15 -1.03
C LEU A 19 15.85 -0.89 -0.61
N SER A 20 17.05 -0.81 -1.14
CA SER A 20 18.10 -1.74 -0.78
C SER A 20 18.46 -1.67 0.71
N TYR A 21 18.34 -0.48 1.30
CA TYR A 21 18.59 -0.34 2.71
C TYR A 21 17.63 -1.21 3.53
N TYR A 22 16.35 -1.18 3.15
CA TYR A 22 15.32 -1.93 3.88
C TYR A 22 15.43 -3.41 3.62
N GLN A 23 15.81 -3.80 2.40
CA GLN A 23 16.04 -5.19 2.11
C GLN A 23 17.15 -5.75 2.98
N GLU A 24 18.21 -4.99 3.15
CA GLU A 24 19.34 -5.44 3.97
C GLU A 24 19.00 -5.45 5.44
N LYS A 25 18.36 -4.39 5.91
CA LYS A 25 18.14 -4.24 7.35
C LYS A 25 16.98 -5.08 7.87
N TYR A 26 15.91 -5.16 7.10
CA TYR A 26 14.68 -5.80 7.57
C TYR A 26 14.32 -7.05 6.79
N GLY A 27 15.09 -7.37 5.77
CA GLY A 27 14.84 -8.58 5.00
C GLY A 27 13.82 -8.42 3.89
N THR A 28 13.29 -7.23 3.69
CA THR A 28 12.32 -7.02 2.62
C THR A 28 12.25 -5.56 2.22
N TRP A 29 12.25 -5.33 0.91
CA TRP A 29 12.05 -3.97 0.41
C TRP A 29 10.58 -3.55 0.56
N MET A 30 9.71 -4.48 0.89
CA MET A 30 8.29 -4.17 1.11
C MET A 30 8.02 -3.57 2.47
N TYR A 31 9.06 -3.18 3.17
CA TYR A 31 8.94 -2.63 4.51
C TYR A 31 7.93 -1.50 4.58
N GLY A 32 7.99 -0.55 3.63
CA GLY A 32 7.06 0.58 3.63
C GLY A 32 5.62 0.16 3.42
N MET A 33 5.40 -0.75 2.48
CA MET A 33 4.06 -1.22 2.22
C MET A 33 3.51 -1.98 3.41
N ASN A 34 4.37 -2.78 4.06
CA ASN A 34 3.93 -3.52 5.24
C ASN A 34 3.59 -2.58 6.38
N LYS A 35 4.33 -1.50 6.53
CA LYS A 35 4.01 -0.50 7.55
C LYS A 35 2.68 0.18 7.24
N LEU A 36 2.45 0.48 5.98
CA LEU A 36 1.19 1.09 5.59
C LEU A 36 0.03 0.19 5.94
N TYR A 37 0.17 -1.11 5.67
CA TYR A 37 -0.88 -2.07 5.99
C TYR A 37 -1.22 -2.01 7.47
N LEU A 38 -0.19 -2.02 8.32
CA LEU A 38 -0.41 -1.98 9.76
C LEU A 38 -1.09 -0.68 10.20
N MET A 39 -0.68 0.43 9.60
CA MET A 39 -1.29 1.71 9.94
C MET A 39 -2.76 1.75 9.53
N MET A 40 -3.08 1.22 8.36
CA MET A 40 -4.46 1.19 7.92
C MET A 40 -5.29 0.26 8.79
N GLU A 41 -4.72 -0.88 9.18
CA GLU A 41 -5.45 -1.79 10.06
C GLU A 41 -5.75 -1.15 11.41
N LYS A 42 -4.84 -0.34 11.91
CA LYS A 42 -5.07 0.32 13.18
C LYS A 42 -6.15 1.39 13.12
N GLN A 43 -6.39 1.94 11.93
CA GLN A 43 -7.45 2.93 11.77
C GLN A 43 -8.78 2.30 11.40
N HIS A 44 -8.78 1.01 11.14
CA HIS A 44 -9.98 0.32 10.72
C HIS A 44 -11.00 0.25 11.86
N ASN A 45 -12.26 0.50 11.54
CA ASN A 45 -13.31 0.27 12.52
C ASN A 45 -14.61 0.06 11.77
N ARG A 46 -15.70 -0.05 12.54
CA ARG A 46 -16.98 -0.28 11.96
C ARG A 46 -17.40 0.85 11.05
N GLY A 47 -18.10 0.56 10.00
CA GLY A 47 -18.56 1.57 9.08
C GLY A 47 -17.64 1.80 7.91
N GLN A 48 -16.53 1.09 7.86
CA GLN A 48 -15.64 1.21 6.74
C GLN A 48 -16.30 0.67 5.48
N GLU A 49 -16.26 1.45 4.42
CA GLU A 49 -16.89 1.08 3.16
C GLU A 49 -15.90 0.90 2.03
N GLY A 50 -14.67 1.28 2.24
CA GLY A 50 -13.69 1.13 1.19
C GLY A 50 -12.34 1.62 1.63
N ALA A 51 -11.36 1.35 0.80
CA ALA A 51 -10.00 1.77 1.07
C ALA A 51 -9.27 1.92 -0.26
N GLY A 52 -8.18 2.68 -0.22
CA GLY A 52 -7.32 2.83 -1.37
C GLY A 52 -5.89 2.92 -0.96
N MET A 53 -5.01 2.55 -1.87
CA MET A 53 -3.58 2.63 -1.64
C MET A 53 -2.91 3.13 -2.89
N ALA A 54 -1.89 3.96 -2.72
CA ALA A 54 -1.07 4.42 -3.83
C ALA A 54 0.39 4.29 -3.44
N CYS A 55 1.22 4.11 -4.47
CA CYS A 55 2.65 4.01 -4.28
C CYS A 55 3.33 4.81 -5.38
N VAL A 56 4.38 5.53 -5.01
CA VAL A 56 5.18 6.27 -5.98
C VAL A 56 6.58 5.69 -5.96
N ASN A 57 7.04 5.32 -7.15
CA ASN A 57 8.40 4.83 -7.36
C ASN A 57 9.25 6.01 -7.78
N LEU A 58 10.05 6.52 -6.84
CA LEU A 58 10.86 7.71 -7.11
C LEU A 58 12.06 7.43 -8.00
N GLU A 59 12.39 6.16 -8.18
CA GLU A 59 13.53 5.77 -9.01
C GLU A 59 13.10 5.29 -10.39
N ALA A 60 11.85 5.48 -10.75
CA ALA A 60 11.38 5.01 -12.04
C ALA A 60 12.10 5.75 -13.17
N ALA A 61 12.41 5.00 -14.22
CA ALA A 61 13.06 5.60 -15.39
C ALA A 61 12.09 6.56 -16.09
N PRO A 62 12.61 7.60 -16.72
CA PRO A 62 11.74 8.52 -17.46
C PRO A 62 10.92 7.75 -18.49
N GLY A 63 9.64 8.05 -18.54
CA GLY A 63 8.75 7.41 -19.48
C GLY A 63 8.14 6.12 -19.00
N SER A 64 8.58 5.58 -17.87
CA SER A 64 7.97 4.37 -17.34
C SER A 64 6.97 4.74 -16.24
N GLU A 65 6.16 3.77 -15.89
CA GLU A 65 5.14 3.99 -14.87
C GLU A 65 5.80 4.22 -13.52
N TYR A 66 5.36 5.25 -12.82
CA TYR A 66 5.94 5.58 -11.53
C TYR A 66 4.91 5.64 -10.41
N MET A 67 3.64 5.63 -10.72
CA MET A 67 2.59 5.66 -9.71
C MET A 67 1.67 4.47 -9.88
N PHE A 68 1.39 3.80 -8.78
CA PHE A 68 0.54 2.63 -8.77
C PHE A 68 -0.58 2.84 -7.78
N ARG A 69 -1.76 2.38 -8.13
CA ARG A 69 -2.93 2.55 -7.28
C ARG A 69 -3.74 1.28 -7.23
N GLU A 70 -4.37 1.05 -6.10
CA GLU A 70 -5.27 -0.06 -5.92
C GLU A 70 -6.35 0.38 -4.95
N ARG A 71 -7.58 -0.09 -5.18
CA ARG A 71 -8.64 0.24 -4.25
C ARG A 71 -9.66 -0.88 -4.23
N ALA A 72 -10.44 -0.92 -3.16
CA ALA A 72 -11.47 -1.93 -2.99
C ALA A 72 -12.58 -1.35 -2.16
N GLU A 73 -13.73 -2.00 -2.21
CA GLU A 73 -14.90 -1.54 -1.47
C GLU A 73 -15.34 -2.62 -0.51
N GLY A 74 -16.09 -2.20 0.51
CA GLY A 74 -16.59 -3.14 1.49
C GLY A 74 -15.76 -3.14 2.75
N SER A 75 -16.21 -3.93 3.71
CA SER A 75 -15.60 -3.94 5.02
C SER A 75 -14.26 -4.66 5.04
N ASN A 76 -13.96 -5.46 4.01
CA ASN A 76 -12.68 -6.18 3.92
C ASN A 76 -11.73 -5.52 2.93
N ALA A 77 -11.95 -4.24 2.65
CA ALA A 77 -11.20 -3.57 1.59
C ALA A 77 -9.70 -3.60 1.81
N ILE A 78 -9.25 -3.41 3.06
CA ILE A 78 -7.81 -3.40 3.32
C ILE A 78 -7.20 -4.74 2.94
N THR A 79 -7.79 -5.82 3.42
CA THR A 79 -7.30 -7.16 3.11
C THR A 79 -7.31 -7.42 1.61
N GLU A 80 -8.36 -6.97 0.94
CA GLU A 80 -8.46 -7.16 -0.50
C GLU A 80 -7.37 -6.45 -1.26
N ILE A 81 -7.10 -5.20 -0.88
CA ILE A 81 -6.09 -4.42 -1.57
C ILE A 81 -4.74 -5.08 -1.49
N PHE A 82 -4.33 -5.43 -0.28
CA PHE A 82 -2.99 -5.99 -0.11
C PHE A 82 -2.91 -7.40 -0.67
N GLY A 83 -4.01 -8.13 -0.66
CA GLY A 83 -4.06 -9.42 -1.33
C GLY A 83 -3.92 -9.29 -2.83
N THR A 84 -4.56 -8.28 -3.41
CA THR A 84 -4.46 -8.03 -4.84
C THR A 84 -3.03 -7.68 -5.24
N VAL A 85 -2.38 -6.85 -4.43
CA VAL A 85 -0.99 -6.48 -4.72
C VAL A 85 -0.09 -7.72 -4.66
N GLN A 86 -0.28 -8.57 -3.64
CA GLN A 86 0.53 -9.77 -3.52
C GLN A 86 0.32 -10.69 -4.71
N LYS A 87 -0.87 -10.76 -5.23
CA LYS A 87 -1.14 -11.60 -6.39
C LYS A 87 -0.39 -11.13 -7.64
N LYS A 88 -0.08 -9.85 -7.70
CA LYS A 88 0.65 -9.34 -8.85
C LYS A 88 2.08 -9.85 -8.88
N TYR A 89 2.56 -10.40 -7.77
CA TYR A 89 3.93 -10.89 -7.69
C TYR A 89 4.04 -12.39 -7.88
N LYS A 90 2.94 -13.07 -8.09
CA LYS A 90 2.95 -14.53 -8.02
C LYS A 90 3.74 -15.21 -9.14
N ASP A 91 3.93 -14.50 -10.26
CA ASP A 91 4.63 -15.09 -11.39
C ASP A 91 6.14 -14.87 -11.33
N TYR A 92 6.62 -14.26 -10.27
CA TYR A 92 8.04 -13.95 -10.14
C TYR A 92 8.68 -14.93 -9.16
N SER A 93 9.92 -15.27 -9.43
CA SER A 93 10.66 -16.19 -8.56
C SER A 93 11.08 -15.48 -7.28
N SER A 94 11.44 -16.27 -6.27
CA SER A 94 11.99 -15.71 -5.05
C SER A 94 13.21 -14.86 -5.33
N ALA A 95 14.06 -15.32 -6.23
CA ALA A 95 15.28 -14.58 -6.56
C ALA A 95 14.92 -13.22 -7.16
N GLN A 96 13.91 -13.19 -8.02
CA GLN A 96 13.47 -11.92 -8.61
C GLN A 96 12.86 -11.00 -7.57
N LEU A 97 12.06 -11.55 -6.68
CA LEU A 97 11.41 -10.73 -5.67
C LEU A 97 12.38 -10.18 -4.65
N ASN A 98 13.51 -10.88 -4.44
CA ASN A 98 14.50 -10.40 -3.50
C ASN A 98 15.59 -9.55 -4.14
N ASP A 99 15.53 -9.38 -5.45
CA ASP A 99 16.47 -8.52 -6.17
C ASP A 99 15.86 -7.13 -6.23
N VAL A 100 16.37 -6.24 -5.41
CA VAL A 100 15.79 -4.91 -5.27
C VAL A 100 15.79 -4.15 -6.58
N ASP A 101 16.89 -4.23 -7.33
CA ASP A 101 16.97 -3.52 -8.60
C ASP A 101 15.95 -4.06 -9.58
N PHE A 102 15.81 -5.37 -9.63
CA PHE A 102 14.82 -5.97 -10.51
C PHE A 102 13.42 -5.55 -10.08
N ALA A 103 13.16 -5.60 -8.77
CA ALA A 103 11.84 -5.28 -8.26
C ALA A 103 11.46 -3.85 -8.56
N GLN A 104 12.37 -2.93 -8.32
CA GLN A 104 12.05 -1.52 -8.51
C GLN A 104 11.87 -1.16 -9.99
N ARG A 105 12.53 -1.88 -10.88
CA ARG A 105 12.37 -1.63 -12.30
C ARG A 105 11.18 -2.34 -12.92
N ASN A 106 10.73 -3.44 -12.32
CA ASN A 106 9.77 -4.29 -13.01
C ASN A 106 8.48 -4.57 -12.25
N LEU A 107 8.46 -4.38 -10.94
CA LEU A 107 7.27 -4.75 -10.16
C LEU A 107 6.45 -3.53 -9.79
N PRO A 108 5.14 -3.68 -9.78
CA PRO A 108 4.29 -2.59 -9.30
C PRO A 108 4.44 -2.47 -7.79
N PHE A 109 4.19 -1.28 -7.28
CA PHE A 109 4.20 -0.99 -5.85
C PHE A 109 5.56 -1.18 -5.19
N ALA A 110 6.64 -1.14 -5.98
CA ALA A 110 7.99 -1.16 -5.44
C ALA A 110 8.51 0.27 -5.47
N GLY A 111 8.27 1.01 -4.41
CA GLY A 111 8.65 2.41 -4.38
C GLY A 111 8.92 2.88 -2.97
N GLU A 112 9.11 4.18 -2.83
CA GLU A 112 9.52 4.76 -1.57
C GLU A 112 8.43 5.56 -0.87
N TRP A 113 7.30 5.75 -1.52
CA TRP A 113 6.25 6.59 -0.96
C TRP A 113 4.93 5.85 -1.07
N TYR A 114 4.29 5.61 0.07
CA TYR A 114 3.03 4.88 0.13
C TYR A 114 1.98 5.74 0.82
N MET A 115 0.78 5.76 0.27
CA MET A 115 -0.34 6.45 0.87
C MET A 115 -1.54 5.55 0.88
N GLY A 116 -2.33 5.66 1.94
CA GLY A 116 -3.55 4.90 2.04
C GLY A 116 -4.65 5.73 2.62
N HIS A 117 -5.88 5.36 2.29
CA HIS A 117 -7.02 6.02 2.90
C HIS A 117 -8.11 5.00 3.15
N LEU A 118 -8.94 5.30 4.13
CA LEU A 118 -10.09 4.51 4.49
C LEU A 118 -11.31 5.39 4.34
N ARG A 119 -12.35 4.84 3.72
CA ARG A 119 -13.57 5.57 3.51
C ARG A 119 -14.65 4.95 4.38
N TYR A 120 -15.36 5.77 5.11
CA TYR A 120 -16.41 5.30 5.99
C TYR A 120 -17.75 5.77 5.48
N SER A 121 -18.80 5.04 5.85
CA SER A 121 -20.14 5.40 5.48
C SER A 121 -20.52 6.72 6.14
N THR A 122 -21.05 7.65 5.35
CA THR A 122 -21.44 8.93 5.88
C THR A 122 -22.93 9.05 6.06
N THR A 123 -23.69 8.06 5.61
CA THR A 123 -25.12 8.18 5.67
C THR A 123 -25.75 7.14 6.57
N GLY A 124 -24.99 6.30 7.13
CA GLY A 124 -25.56 5.26 7.96
C GLY A 124 -26.19 4.16 7.17
N LYS A 125 -26.27 4.28 5.88
CA LYS A 125 -26.78 3.21 5.14
C LYS A 125 -25.63 2.68 4.35
N SER A 126 -25.59 1.61 4.05
CA SER A 126 -24.42 1.11 3.38
C SER A 126 -24.71 -0.01 2.54
#